data_8a77826c78573d0d5a135337d829f0b5
#
_entry.id   8a77826c78573d0d5a135337d829f0b5
#
_cell.length_a   1.000
_cell.length_b   1.000
_cell.length_c   1.000
_cell.angle_alpha   90.00
_cell.angle_beta   90.00
_cell.angle_gamma   90.00
#
_symmetry.space_group_name_H-M   'P 1'
#
loop_
_entity.id
_entity.type
_entity.pdbx_description
1 polymer ?
#
loop_
_entity_poly.entity_id
_entity_poly.type
_entity_poly.pdbx_seq_one_letter_code
_entity_poly.pdbx_strand_id
1 'polypeptide(L)'
;MSDDPMRINAGPLDRLTDGLQEGLITQLYGEFATGKSTYCIQAAAAVSREGKKTAYIDTEGGFSPERARQIGGASCLPDIQVYRPGSLDEQTALVRSLASDLGGDVGLIAFDSFVSLYKVDAPDMERRSELVCDLSLQLLLLSRIARERGIPVIITNHVYEDFSRDVQVPVGGHTLKYWSKVIVSLEKTGASRRKAVLVRHPYLPEGRSCYVALSDAGMGVDE
;
A
#
# COMPACT_ATOMS: atom_id res chain seq x y z
N MET A 1 12.65 -25.13 -12.30
CA MET A 1 11.70 -24.08 -11.90
C MET A 1 12.55 -23.00 -11.28
N SER A 2 12.50 -21.79 -11.80
CA SER A 2 13.30 -20.66 -11.26
C SER A 2 12.78 -20.34 -9.86
N ASP A 3 13.65 -20.45 -8.86
CA ASP A 3 13.41 -20.03 -7.46
C ASP A 3 13.40 -18.50 -7.28
N ASP A 4 13.33 -17.74 -8.36
CA ASP A 4 13.30 -16.28 -8.31
C ASP A 4 11.87 -15.83 -7.99
N PRO A 5 11.63 -15.13 -6.87
CA PRO A 5 10.30 -14.69 -6.49
C PRO A 5 9.70 -13.81 -7.58
N MET A 6 8.46 -14.07 -7.94
CA MET A 6 7.77 -13.30 -8.97
C MET A 6 7.64 -11.86 -8.50
N ARG A 7 7.94 -10.91 -9.38
CA ARG A 7 7.95 -9.48 -9.08
C ARG A 7 6.97 -8.79 -10.01
N ILE A 8 6.07 -8.01 -9.45
CA ILE A 8 5.13 -7.20 -10.23
C ILE A 8 5.79 -5.85 -10.49
N ASN A 9 5.97 -5.54 -11.77
CA ASN A 9 6.47 -4.25 -12.20
C ASN A 9 5.28 -3.27 -12.33
N ALA A 10 5.09 -2.47 -11.27
CA ALA A 10 3.97 -1.55 -11.16
C ALA A 10 4.27 -0.14 -11.66
N GLY A 11 5.56 0.23 -11.80
CA GLY A 11 5.92 1.56 -12.28
C GLY A 11 7.27 2.08 -11.80
N PRO A 12 7.46 3.40 -11.74
CA PRO A 12 8.79 4.00 -11.54
C PRO A 12 9.41 3.71 -10.16
N LEU A 13 8.59 3.37 -9.14
CA LEU A 13 9.10 2.97 -7.83
C LEU A 13 9.86 1.64 -7.87
N ASP A 14 9.66 0.82 -8.89
CA ASP A 14 10.37 -0.45 -9.08
C ASP A 14 11.88 -0.25 -9.16
N ARG A 15 12.34 0.92 -9.62
CA ARG A 15 13.77 1.30 -9.60
C ARG A 15 14.35 1.40 -8.19
N LEU A 16 13.50 1.68 -7.19
CA LEU A 16 13.89 1.73 -5.78
C LEU A 16 13.69 0.41 -5.06
N THR A 17 12.62 -0.31 -5.38
CA THR A 17 12.13 -1.46 -4.61
C THR A 17 12.39 -2.80 -5.29
N ASP A 18 12.93 -2.78 -6.52
CA ASP A 18 13.09 -3.97 -7.35
C ASP A 18 11.74 -4.66 -7.61
N GLY A 19 10.68 -3.86 -7.83
CA GLY A 19 9.29 -4.29 -8.01
C GLY A 19 8.55 -4.57 -6.71
N LEU A 20 7.27 -4.94 -6.85
CA LEU A 20 6.46 -5.43 -5.75
C LEU A 20 6.76 -6.92 -5.55
N GLN A 21 7.28 -7.25 -4.38
CA GLN A 21 7.76 -8.60 -4.08
C GLN A 21 6.67 -9.44 -3.44
N GLU A 22 6.50 -10.64 -3.94
CA GLU A 22 5.65 -11.67 -3.33
C GLU A 22 6.09 -11.97 -1.89
N GLY A 23 5.10 -12.30 -1.06
CA GLY A 23 5.33 -12.66 0.33
C GLY A 23 5.65 -11.49 1.25
N LEU A 24 5.71 -10.25 0.74
CA LEU A 24 6.07 -9.08 1.51
C LEU A 24 4.95 -8.04 1.59
N ILE A 25 4.97 -7.27 2.68
CA ILE A 25 4.19 -6.05 2.84
C ILE A 25 5.07 -4.87 2.47
N THR A 26 4.63 -4.10 1.46
CA THR A 26 5.20 -2.82 1.04
C THR A 26 4.36 -1.68 1.60
N GLN A 27 4.96 -0.79 2.35
CA GLN A 27 4.32 0.41 2.89
C GLN A 27 4.73 1.65 2.09
N LEU A 28 3.73 2.39 1.62
CA LEU A 28 3.92 3.72 1.05
C LEU A 28 3.37 4.76 2.02
N TYR A 29 4.17 5.74 2.41
CA TYR A 29 3.69 6.81 3.29
C TYR A 29 4.07 8.19 2.77
N GLY A 30 3.33 9.20 3.19
CA GLY A 30 3.54 10.60 2.83
C GLY A 30 2.27 11.41 3.00
N GLU A 31 2.36 12.71 2.76
CA GLU A 31 1.24 13.66 2.81
C GLU A 31 0.13 13.33 1.81
N PHE A 32 -0.97 14.07 1.92
CA PHE A 32 -2.03 14.04 0.90
C PHE A 32 -1.48 14.36 -0.49
N ALA A 33 -2.07 13.72 -1.51
CA ALA A 33 -1.75 13.94 -2.92
C ALA A 33 -0.27 13.70 -3.27
N THR A 34 0.45 12.84 -2.53
CA THR A 34 1.81 12.41 -2.90
C THR A 34 1.82 11.27 -3.93
N GLY A 35 0.65 10.69 -4.28
CA GLY A 35 0.54 9.65 -5.30
C GLY A 35 0.43 8.23 -4.75
N LYS A 36 0.19 8.03 -3.45
CA LYS A 36 0.02 6.70 -2.83
C LYS A 36 -1.09 5.90 -3.49
N SER A 37 -2.30 6.46 -3.56
CA SER A 37 -3.46 5.84 -4.22
C SER A 37 -3.22 5.63 -5.73
N THR A 38 -2.55 6.59 -6.39
CA THR A 38 -2.17 6.45 -7.81
C THR A 38 -1.30 5.22 -8.01
N TYR A 39 -0.31 4.99 -7.15
CA TYR A 39 0.55 3.82 -7.25
C TYR A 39 -0.21 2.52 -6.94
N CYS A 40 -1.14 2.50 -5.96
CA CYS A 40 -1.99 1.34 -5.69
C CYS A 40 -2.84 0.95 -6.90
N ILE A 41 -3.46 1.93 -7.57
CA ILE A 41 -4.25 1.70 -8.79
C ILE A 41 -3.35 1.22 -9.93
N GLN A 42 -2.14 1.78 -10.06
CA GLN A 42 -1.18 1.38 -11.07
C GLN A 42 -0.68 -0.05 -10.87
N ALA A 43 -0.45 -0.45 -9.63
CA ALA A 43 -0.13 -1.83 -9.27
C ALA A 43 -1.29 -2.78 -9.59
N ALA A 44 -2.52 -2.40 -9.27
CA ALA A 44 -3.71 -3.17 -9.61
C ALA A 44 -3.86 -3.35 -11.13
N ALA A 45 -3.61 -2.30 -11.90
CA ALA A 45 -3.61 -2.38 -13.37
C ALA A 45 -2.49 -3.27 -13.93
N ALA A 46 -1.32 -3.31 -13.27
CA ALA A 46 -0.25 -4.22 -13.65
C ALA A 46 -0.64 -5.69 -13.41
N VAL A 47 -1.24 -5.98 -12.27
CA VAL A 47 -1.74 -7.32 -11.90
C VAL A 47 -2.83 -7.79 -12.87
N SER A 48 -3.75 -6.90 -13.26
CA SER A 48 -4.78 -7.21 -14.27
C SER A 48 -4.19 -7.61 -15.62
N ARG A 49 -3.09 -6.98 -16.04
CA ARG A 49 -2.39 -7.37 -17.29
C ARG A 49 -1.78 -8.78 -17.23
N GLU A 50 -1.54 -9.30 -16.03
CA GLU A 50 -1.10 -10.67 -15.79
C GLU A 50 -2.28 -11.67 -15.65
N GLY A 51 -3.53 -11.20 -15.87
CA GLY A 51 -4.75 -12.00 -15.74
C GLY A 51 -5.14 -12.33 -14.31
N LYS A 52 -4.64 -11.57 -13.34
CA LYS A 52 -4.95 -11.74 -11.91
C LYS A 52 -5.80 -10.58 -11.40
N LYS A 53 -6.47 -10.80 -10.27
CA LYS A 53 -7.31 -9.81 -9.61
C LYS A 53 -6.59 -9.12 -8.46
N THR A 54 -7.09 -7.95 -8.11
CA THR A 54 -6.67 -7.19 -6.92
C THR A 54 -7.81 -7.08 -5.93
N ALA A 55 -7.56 -7.45 -4.66
CA ALA A 55 -8.39 -7.05 -3.55
C ALA A 55 -7.97 -5.64 -3.11
N TYR A 56 -8.77 -4.63 -3.47
CA TYR A 56 -8.52 -3.22 -3.16
C TYR A 56 -9.38 -2.77 -1.99
N ILE A 57 -8.77 -2.48 -0.87
CA ILE A 57 -9.47 -2.04 0.35
C ILE A 57 -9.38 -0.51 0.43
N ASP A 58 -10.50 0.15 0.18
CA ASP A 58 -10.66 1.60 0.14
C ASP A 58 -11.34 2.08 1.42
N THR A 59 -10.57 2.53 2.39
CA THR A 59 -11.07 3.00 3.69
C THR A 59 -11.36 4.50 3.73
N GLU A 60 -10.97 5.24 2.68
CA GLU A 60 -11.15 6.70 2.58
C GLU A 60 -12.17 7.11 1.53
N GLY A 61 -12.71 6.15 0.76
CA GLY A 61 -13.62 6.43 -0.34
C GLY A 61 -12.93 7.10 -1.54
N GLY A 62 -11.61 6.95 -1.66
CA GLY A 62 -10.79 7.62 -2.66
C GLY A 62 -10.63 6.87 -3.97
N PHE A 63 -11.06 5.61 -4.06
CA PHE A 63 -10.97 4.85 -5.32
C PHE A 63 -11.91 5.41 -6.37
N SER A 64 -11.35 5.80 -7.51
CA SER A 64 -12.08 6.30 -8.68
C SER A 64 -11.93 5.34 -9.86
N PRO A 65 -13.05 4.78 -10.38
CA PRO A 65 -13.03 3.97 -11.61
C PRO A 65 -12.50 4.75 -12.82
N GLU A 66 -12.76 6.05 -12.90
CA GLU A 66 -12.25 6.93 -13.95
C GLU A 66 -10.72 7.00 -13.90
N ARG A 67 -10.18 7.13 -12.68
CA ARG A 67 -8.73 7.15 -12.49
C ARG A 67 -8.10 5.80 -12.85
N ALA A 68 -8.75 4.70 -12.50
CA ALA A 68 -8.30 3.36 -12.89
C ALA A 68 -8.31 3.17 -14.42
N ARG A 69 -9.33 3.71 -15.12
CA ARG A 69 -9.36 3.73 -16.58
C ARG A 69 -8.22 4.54 -17.21
N GLN A 70 -7.94 5.71 -16.68
CA GLN A 70 -6.84 6.56 -17.16
C GLN A 70 -5.48 5.84 -17.07
N ILE A 71 -5.25 5.13 -15.96
CA ILE A 71 -3.98 4.46 -15.66
C ILE A 71 -3.85 3.10 -16.36
N GLY A 72 -4.89 2.27 -16.27
CA GLY A 72 -4.83 0.86 -16.70
C GLY A 72 -5.67 0.51 -17.91
N GLY A 73 -6.48 1.46 -18.40
CA GLY A 73 -7.49 1.18 -19.43
C GLY A 73 -8.78 0.58 -18.83
N ALA A 74 -9.83 0.50 -19.64
CA ALA A 74 -11.13 -0.03 -19.20
C ALA A 74 -11.07 -1.53 -18.83
N SER A 75 -10.14 -2.26 -19.41
CA SER A 75 -9.97 -3.70 -19.22
C SER A 75 -9.53 -4.10 -17.80
N CYS A 76 -8.89 -3.20 -17.04
CA CYS A 76 -8.45 -3.53 -15.68
C CYS A 76 -9.58 -3.48 -14.63
N LEU A 77 -10.69 -2.78 -14.93
CA LEU A 77 -11.76 -2.54 -13.93
C LEU A 77 -12.42 -3.83 -13.41
N PRO A 78 -12.77 -4.83 -14.23
CA PRO A 78 -13.36 -6.06 -13.75
C PRO A 78 -12.45 -6.86 -12.78
N ASP A 79 -11.15 -6.62 -12.84
CA ASP A 79 -10.15 -7.32 -12.03
C ASP A 79 -9.85 -6.61 -10.70
N ILE A 80 -10.42 -5.42 -10.47
CA ILE A 80 -10.25 -4.67 -9.21
C ILE A 80 -11.49 -4.83 -8.34
N GLN A 81 -11.41 -5.69 -7.34
CA GLN A 81 -12.47 -5.91 -6.36
C GLN A 81 -12.33 -4.90 -5.22
N VAL A 82 -13.22 -3.92 -5.16
CA VAL A 82 -13.15 -2.84 -4.18
C VAL A 82 -14.00 -3.15 -2.95
N TYR A 83 -13.37 -3.17 -1.79
CA TYR A 83 -13.99 -3.33 -0.47
C TYR A 83 -13.94 -2.00 0.29
N ARG A 84 -15.02 -1.62 0.97
CA ARG A 84 -15.14 -0.35 1.69
C ARG A 84 -15.62 -0.57 3.12
N PRO A 85 -14.73 -1.01 4.03
CA PRO A 85 -15.09 -1.08 5.45
C PRO A 85 -15.31 0.32 6.00
N GLY A 86 -16.38 0.50 6.78
CA GLY A 86 -16.75 1.78 7.40
C GLY A 86 -16.24 1.93 8.83
N SER A 87 -15.70 0.85 9.43
CA SER A 87 -15.13 0.83 10.79
C SER A 87 -13.91 -0.06 10.88
N LEU A 88 -13.11 0.08 11.94
CA LEU A 88 -11.96 -0.79 12.18
C LEU A 88 -12.38 -2.25 12.42
N ASP A 89 -13.54 -2.47 13.05
CA ASP A 89 -14.08 -3.82 13.24
C ASP A 89 -14.43 -4.48 11.89
N GLU A 90 -15.07 -3.73 10.98
CA GLU A 90 -15.33 -4.21 9.62
C GLU A 90 -14.03 -4.47 8.85
N GLN A 91 -13.02 -3.62 8.99
CA GLN A 91 -11.71 -3.84 8.40
C GLN A 91 -11.07 -5.13 8.95
N THR A 92 -11.14 -5.35 10.27
CA THR A 92 -10.62 -6.57 10.91
C THR A 92 -11.37 -7.82 10.43
N ALA A 93 -12.69 -7.74 10.34
CA ALA A 93 -13.52 -8.83 9.81
C ALA A 93 -13.20 -9.14 8.34
N LEU A 94 -13.00 -8.11 7.52
CA LEU A 94 -12.57 -8.26 6.12
C LEU A 94 -11.21 -8.96 6.01
N VAL A 95 -10.21 -8.53 6.80
CA VAL A 95 -8.88 -9.16 6.78
C VAL A 95 -8.95 -10.64 7.19
N ARG A 96 -9.78 -10.98 8.17
CA ARG A 96 -10.03 -12.38 8.57
C ARG A 96 -10.69 -13.18 7.45
N SER A 97 -11.67 -12.58 6.76
CA SER A 97 -12.32 -13.21 5.60
C SER A 97 -11.33 -13.45 4.46
N LEU A 98 -10.48 -12.47 4.12
CA LEU A 98 -9.42 -12.64 3.13
C LEU A 98 -8.42 -13.74 3.53
N ALA A 99 -8.14 -13.89 4.84
CA ALA A 99 -7.24 -14.93 5.32
C ALA A 99 -7.84 -16.34 5.21
N SER A 100 -9.15 -16.48 5.30
CA SER A 100 -9.85 -17.76 5.20
C SER A 100 -10.24 -18.14 3.76
N ASP A 101 -10.63 -17.15 2.96
CA ASP A 101 -11.24 -17.36 1.64
C ASP A 101 -10.81 -16.32 0.61
N LEU A 102 -9.51 -16.19 0.39
CA LEU A 102 -8.99 -15.38 -0.71
C LEU A 102 -9.06 -16.17 -2.02
N GLY A 103 -9.75 -15.64 -3.02
CA GLY A 103 -9.84 -16.26 -4.34
C GLY A 103 -8.47 -16.61 -4.93
N GLY A 104 -8.38 -17.77 -5.58
CA GLY A 104 -7.11 -18.26 -6.13
C GLY A 104 -6.53 -17.41 -7.27
N ASP A 105 -7.34 -16.53 -7.85
CA ASP A 105 -7.00 -15.60 -8.92
C ASP A 105 -6.54 -14.21 -8.41
N VAL A 106 -6.54 -13.98 -7.10
CA VAL A 106 -6.03 -12.73 -6.51
C VAL A 106 -4.51 -12.73 -6.53
N GLY A 107 -3.92 -11.69 -7.14
CA GLY A 107 -2.48 -11.48 -7.26
C GLY A 107 -1.95 -10.28 -6.46
N LEU A 108 -2.83 -9.49 -5.83
CA LEU A 108 -2.45 -8.32 -5.03
C LEU A 108 -3.52 -8.01 -3.98
N ILE A 109 -3.08 -7.62 -2.80
CA ILE A 109 -3.92 -6.94 -1.81
C ILE A 109 -3.41 -5.50 -1.65
N ALA A 110 -4.28 -4.51 -1.84
CA ALA A 110 -3.95 -3.09 -1.68
C ALA A 110 -4.88 -2.44 -0.65
N PHE A 111 -4.32 -1.88 0.42
CA PHE A 111 -5.02 -1.07 1.42
C PHE A 111 -4.75 0.42 1.21
N ASP A 112 -5.77 1.19 0.95
CA ASP A 112 -5.69 2.64 0.76
C ASP A 112 -6.76 3.39 1.58
N SER A 113 -6.44 3.82 2.82
CA SER A 113 -5.23 3.59 3.61
C SER A 113 -5.46 2.57 4.73
N PHE A 114 -4.37 1.95 5.21
CA PHE A 114 -4.46 0.94 6.27
C PHE A 114 -4.82 1.53 7.64
N VAL A 115 -4.51 2.81 7.87
CA VAL A 115 -4.59 3.44 9.21
C VAL A 115 -5.68 4.50 9.36
N SER A 116 -6.47 4.80 8.33
CA SER A 116 -7.47 5.88 8.42
C SER A 116 -8.53 5.59 9.47
N LEU A 117 -9.07 4.39 9.51
CA LEU A 117 -10.08 3.99 10.51
C LEU A 117 -9.51 3.89 11.93
N TYR A 118 -8.24 3.52 12.07
CA TYR A 118 -7.54 3.52 13.35
C TYR A 118 -7.47 4.91 14.01
N LYS A 119 -7.33 5.97 13.23
CA LYS A 119 -7.25 7.34 13.75
C LYS A 119 -8.55 7.82 14.38
N VAL A 120 -9.68 7.36 13.84
CA VAL A 120 -11.02 7.80 14.28
C VAL A 120 -11.38 7.18 15.63
N ASP A 121 -10.95 5.97 15.90
CA ASP A 121 -11.40 5.16 17.03
C ASP A 121 -10.48 5.22 18.28
N ALA A 122 -9.52 6.13 18.36
CA ALA A 122 -8.50 6.18 19.43
C ALA A 122 -8.66 7.38 20.40
N PRO A 123 -9.77 7.48 21.19
CA PRO A 123 -10.02 8.63 22.05
C PRO A 123 -9.09 8.68 23.28
N ASP A 124 -8.66 7.55 23.83
CA ASP A 124 -7.85 7.45 25.05
C ASP A 124 -6.70 6.41 24.95
N MET A 125 -5.88 6.34 25.99
CA MET A 125 -4.69 5.47 26.03
C MET A 125 -5.03 3.98 26.09
N GLU A 126 -6.11 3.61 26.78
CA GLU A 126 -6.55 2.21 26.93
C GLU A 126 -7.03 1.69 25.59
N ARG A 127 -7.91 2.44 24.94
CA ARG A 127 -8.41 2.12 23.60
C ARG A 127 -7.28 2.06 22.58
N ARG A 128 -6.25 2.94 22.68
CA ARG A 128 -5.07 2.88 21.79
C ARG A 128 -4.32 1.57 21.90
N SER A 129 -4.20 0.99 23.08
CA SER A 129 -3.52 -0.30 23.27
C SER A 129 -4.28 -1.45 22.60
N GLU A 130 -5.60 -1.48 22.71
CA GLU A 130 -6.45 -2.46 22.02
C GLU A 130 -6.32 -2.32 20.50
N LEU A 131 -6.41 -1.10 19.98
CA LEU A 131 -6.28 -0.80 18.56
C LEU A 131 -4.90 -1.19 17.98
N VAL A 132 -3.82 -1.07 18.77
CA VAL A 132 -2.49 -1.56 18.36
C VAL A 132 -2.48 -3.09 18.25
N CYS A 133 -3.17 -3.80 19.15
CA CYS A 133 -3.33 -5.25 19.06
C CYS A 133 -4.10 -5.65 17.79
N ASP A 134 -5.20 -4.94 17.47
CA ASP A 134 -6.00 -5.20 16.28
C ASP A 134 -5.19 -4.96 15.01
N LEU A 135 -4.47 -3.84 14.92
CA LEU A 135 -3.57 -3.57 13.79
C LEU A 135 -2.48 -4.65 13.66
N SER A 136 -1.91 -5.08 14.79
CA SER A 136 -0.89 -6.13 14.80
C SER A 136 -1.44 -7.45 14.29
N LEU A 137 -2.67 -7.81 14.70
CA LEU A 137 -3.36 -9.00 14.21
C LEU A 137 -3.63 -8.93 12.71
N GLN A 138 -4.14 -7.79 12.22
CA GLN A 138 -4.38 -7.60 10.79
C GLN A 138 -3.08 -7.73 9.98
N LEU A 139 -2.00 -7.10 10.42
CA LEU A 139 -0.70 -7.16 9.76
C LEU A 139 -0.09 -8.58 9.80
N LEU A 140 -0.29 -9.32 10.89
CA LEU A 140 0.08 -10.73 10.99
C LEU A 140 -0.65 -11.56 9.93
N LEU A 141 -1.98 -11.40 9.84
CA LEU A 141 -2.80 -12.12 8.87
C LEU A 141 -2.42 -11.76 7.42
N LEU A 142 -2.24 -10.48 7.11
CA LEU A 142 -1.79 -10.02 5.79
C LEU A 142 -0.41 -10.57 5.43
N SER A 143 0.53 -10.57 6.38
CA SER A 143 1.86 -11.16 6.18
C SER A 143 1.81 -12.67 5.94
N ARG A 144 0.87 -13.35 6.61
CA ARG A 144 0.62 -14.79 6.41
C ARG A 144 0.03 -15.04 5.02
N ILE A 145 -1.03 -14.32 4.63
CA ILE A 145 -1.62 -14.41 3.28
C ILE A 145 -0.55 -14.18 2.21
N ALA A 146 0.23 -13.10 2.36
CA ALA A 146 1.28 -12.77 1.40
C ALA A 146 2.23 -13.95 1.16
N ARG A 147 2.72 -14.57 2.24
CA ARG A 147 3.67 -15.69 2.16
C ARG A 147 3.04 -16.98 1.67
N GLU A 148 1.85 -17.34 2.16
CA GLU A 148 1.20 -18.61 1.82
C GLU A 148 0.66 -18.60 0.39
N ARG A 149 0.23 -17.44 -0.11
CA ARG A 149 -0.31 -17.28 -1.46
C ARG A 149 0.72 -16.82 -2.48
N GLY A 150 1.93 -16.43 -2.04
CA GLY A 150 2.96 -15.89 -2.93
C GLY A 150 2.50 -14.59 -3.60
N ILE A 151 1.87 -13.66 -2.88
CA ILE A 151 1.39 -12.39 -3.44
C ILE A 151 1.94 -11.19 -2.67
N PRO A 152 2.16 -10.03 -3.31
CA PRO A 152 2.49 -8.80 -2.62
C PRO A 152 1.27 -8.21 -1.90
N VAL A 153 1.55 -7.47 -0.82
CA VAL A 153 0.59 -6.62 -0.12
C VAL A 153 1.11 -5.20 -0.12
N ILE A 154 0.29 -4.24 -0.56
CA ILE A 154 0.58 -2.80 -0.44
C ILE A 154 -0.29 -2.23 0.67
N ILE A 155 0.28 -1.43 1.54
CA ILE A 155 -0.45 -0.59 2.49
C ILE A 155 -0.03 0.86 2.29
N THR A 156 -1.00 1.76 2.19
CA THR A 156 -0.71 3.20 2.24
C THR A 156 -0.90 3.73 3.66
N ASN A 157 -0.16 4.77 3.98
CA ASN A 157 -0.16 5.38 5.30
C ASN A 157 -0.02 6.90 5.21
N HIS A 158 -0.61 7.58 6.19
CA HIS A 158 -0.47 9.02 6.37
C HIS A 158 0.69 9.36 7.29
N VAL A 159 1.10 10.61 7.23
CA VAL A 159 2.04 11.21 8.18
C VAL A 159 1.32 12.19 9.09
N TYR A 160 1.89 12.43 10.25
CA TYR A 160 1.57 13.54 11.14
C TYR A 160 2.85 14.30 11.47
N GLU A 161 2.72 15.57 11.83
CA GLU A 161 3.85 16.38 12.28
C GLU A 161 4.17 16.09 13.73
N ASP A 162 5.39 15.64 14.00
CA ASP A 162 5.93 15.58 15.34
C ASP A 162 6.59 16.93 15.64
N PHE A 163 5.83 17.86 16.23
CA PHE A 163 6.29 19.22 16.55
C PHE A 163 7.48 19.24 17.51
N SER A 164 7.74 18.17 18.25
CA SER A 164 8.89 18.11 19.17
C SER A 164 10.20 17.86 18.46
N ARG A 165 10.16 17.28 17.26
CA ARG A 165 11.32 16.90 16.45
C ARG A 165 11.38 17.61 15.10
N ASP A 166 10.36 18.37 14.77
CA ASP A 166 10.19 19.04 13.46
C ASP A 166 10.34 18.04 12.28
N VAL A 167 9.70 16.89 12.43
CA VAL A 167 9.73 15.83 11.41
C VAL A 167 8.34 15.23 11.18
N GLN A 168 8.12 14.78 9.96
CA GLN A 168 6.93 14.01 9.60
C GLN A 168 7.11 12.54 9.97
N VAL A 169 6.17 11.99 10.72
CA VAL A 169 6.20 10.61 11.21
C VAL A 169 5.01 9.84 10.66
N PRO A 170 5.21 8.64 10.11
CA PRO A 170 4.09 7.80 9.68
C PRO A 170 3.26 7.33 10.87
N VAL A 171 1.95 7.29 10.69
CA VAL A 171 0.99 6.79 11.69
C VAL A 171 1.21 5.30 11.96
N GLY A 172 0.88 4.84 13.18
CA GLY A 172 1.05 3.43 13.58
C GLY A 172 2.48 3.03 13.95
N GLY A 173 3.44 3.97 13.86
CA GLY A 173 4.77 3.89 14.47
C GLY A 173 5.52 2.57 14.25
N HIS A 174 5.98 1.98 15.34
CA HIS A 174 6.78 0.75 15.33
C HIS A 174 6.05 -0.47 14.77
N THR A 175 4.74 -0.57 14.96
CA THR A 175 3.95 -1.73 14.52
C THR A 175 3.98 -1.88 13.00
N LEU A 176 3.64 -0.83 12.27
CA LEU A 176 3.68 -0.87 10.80
C LEU A 176 5.11 -1.06 10.28
N LYS A 177 6.08 -0.36 10.90
CA LYS A 177 7.50 -0.49 10.54
C LYS A 177 8.02 -1.91 10.74
N TYR A 178 7.58 -2.62 11.77
CA TYR A 178 8.01 -4.01 12.03
C TYR A 178 7.54 -4.98 10.94
N TRP A 179 6.26 -4.87 10.56
CA TRP A 179 5.63 -5.78 9.59
C TRP A 179 5.98 -5.45 8.14
N SER A 180 6.13 -4.16 7.79
CA SER A 180 6.49 -3.74 6.44
C SER A 180 7.97 -4.00 6.17
N LYS A 181 8.26 -4.86 5.21
CA LYS A 181 9.65 -5.20 4.84
C LYS A 181 10.21 -4.24 3.80
N VAL A 182 9.35 -3.66 2.98
CA VAL A 182 9.68 -2.58 2.05
C VAL A 182 8.93 -1.33 2.49
N ILE A 183 9.63 -0.21 2.65
CA ILE A 183 9.03 1.07 3.06
C ILE A 183 9.56 2.17 2.15
N VAL A 184 8.63 2.91 1.54
CA VAL A 184 8.94 4.07 0.68
C VAL A 184 8.22 5.30 1.21
N SER A 185 8.95 6.39 1.40
CA SER A 185 8.36 7.72 1.63
C SER A 185 8.14 8.44 0.30
N LEU A 186 7.05 9.18 0.22
CA LEU A 186 6.70 10.04 -0.91
C LEU A 186 6.54 11.48 -0.44
N GLU A 187 7.31 12.39 -1.02
CA GLU A 187 7.35 13.81 -0.68
C GLU A 187 6.99 14.65 -1.90
N LYS A 188 6.24 15.74 -1.68
CA LYS A 188 5.97 16.74 -2.73
C LYS A 188 7.20 17.62 -2.93
N THR A 189 7.65 17.74 -4.17
CA THR A 189 8.76 18.63 -4.55
C THR A 189 8.37 19.63 -5.63
N GLY A 190 7.13 19.56 -6.12
CA GLY A 190 6.56 20.45 -7.13
C GLY A 190 5.10 20.11 -7.41
N ALA A 191 4.48 20.75 -8.38
CA ALA A 191 3.07 20.55 -8.71
C ALA A 191 2.75 19.10 -9.07
N SER A 192 3.48 18.52 -10.02
CA SER A 192 3.39 17.12 -10.43
C SER A 192 4.54 16.26 -9.90
N ARG A 193 5.65 16.86 -9.50
CA ARG A 193 6.89 16.17 -9.11
C ARG A 193 6.85 15.66 -7.69
N ARG A 194 7.33 14.43 -7.48
CA ARG A 194 7.47 13.78 -6.18
C ARG A 194 8.86 13.21 -6.03
N LYS A 195 9.39 13.25 -4.81
CA LYS A 195 10.58 12.50 -4.42
C LYS A 195 10.14 11.24 -3.70
N ALA A 196 10.60 10.11 -4.17
CA ALA A 196 10.46 8.83 -3.50
C ALA A 196 11.77 8.43 -2.85
N VAL A 197 11.73 8.00 -1.58
CA VAL A 197 12.92 7.56 -0.85
C VAL A 197 12.68 6.17 -0.28
N LEU A 198 13.62 5.26 -0.50
CA LEU A 198 13.61 3.92 0.09
C LEU A 198 14.06 4.01 1.54
N VAL A 199 13.13 3.83 2.46
CA VAL A 199 13.36 3.92 3.92
C VAL A 199 13.77 2.58 4.50
N ARG A 200 13.28 1.49 3.92
CA ARG A 200 13.61 0.12 4.33
C ARG A 200 13.46 -0.85 3.19
N HIS A 201 14.37 -1.80 3.10
CA HIS A 201 14.31 -2.92 2.16
C HIS A 201 15.08 -4.13 2.71
N PRO A 202 14.69 -5.39 2.39
CA PRO A 202 15.39 -6.57 2.89
C PRO A 202 16.86 -6.68 2.47
N TYR A 203 17.20 -6.22 1.27
CA TYR A 203 18.54 -6.37 0.69
C TYR A 203 19.06 -5.15 -0.09
N LEU A 204 18.24 -4.13 -0.35
CA LEU A 204 18.70 -2.90 -1.00
C LEU A 204 19.08 -1.85 0.04
N PRO A 205 20.08 -0.99 -0.25
CA PRO A 205 20.51 0.08 0.65
C PRO A 205 19.39 1.09 0.90
N GLU A 206 19.18 1.43 2.17
CA GLU A 206 18.30 2.53 2.58
C GLU A 206 18.83 3.88 2.09
N GLY A 207 17.94 4.87 1.96
CA GLY A 207 18.28 6.23 1.52
C GLY A 207 18.39 6.41 0.00
N ARG A 208 18.26 5.36 -0.80
CA ARG A 208 18.12 5.48 -2.26
C ARG A 208 16.88 6.32 -2.57
N SER A 209 16.96 7.18 -3.57
CA SER A 209 15.83 8.02 -3.96
C SER A 209 15.74 8.17 -5.48
N CYS A 210 14.52 8.46 -5.93
CA CYS A 210 14.26 8.87 -7.31
C CYS A 210 13.18 9.95 -7.34
N TYR A 211 13.10 10.65 -8.46
CA TYR A 211 12.00 11.56 -8.73
C TYR A 211 11.00 10.90 -9.67
N VAL A 212 9.73 11.17 -9.41
CA VAL A 212 8.60 10.67 -10.20
C VAL A 212 7.63 11.81 -10.47
N ALA A 213 6.94 11.74 -11.60
CA ALA A 213 5.93 12.69 -11.99
C ALA A 213 4.53 12.06 -11.94
N LEU A 214 3.55 12.80 -11.42
CA LEU A 214 2.14 12.41 -11.46
C LEU A 214 1.48 13.03 -12.69
N SER A 215 0.79 12.20 -13.48
CA SER A 215 0.06 12.60 -14.69
C SER A 215 -1.28 11.86 -14.76
N ASP A 216 -2.05 12.09 -15.81
CA ASP A 216 -3.26 11.33 -16.09
C ASP A 216 -2.97 9.84 -16.32
N ALA A 217 -1.83 9.50 -16.88
CA ALA A 217 -1.40 8.12 -17.08
C ALA A 217 -0.88 7.42 -15.80
N GLY A 218 -0.87 8.10 -14.66
CA GLY A 218 -0.38 7.56 -13.39
C GLY A 218 0.91 8.21 -12.91
N MET A 219 1.73 7.43 -12.20
CA MET A 219 3.05 7.81 -11.74
C MET A 219 4.08 7.37 -12.79
N GLY A 220 4.78 8.32 -13.37
CA GLY A 220 5.83 8.11 -14.36
C GLY A 220 7.22 8.50 -13.85
N VAL A 221 8.25 8.20 -14.65
CA VAL A 221 9.61 8.70 -14.39
C VAL A 221 9.63 10.20 -14.61
N ASP A 222 10.25 10.94 -13.71
CA ASP A 222 10.56 12.35 -13.91
C ASP A 222 11.97 12.43 -14.52
N GLU A 223 12.02 12.83 -15.79
CA GLU A 223 13.28 12.98 -16.56
C GLU A 223 14.03 14.26 -16.20
#